data_c211558c3226a28a7c668e0e2359dd04
#
_entry.id   c211558c3226a28a7c668e0e2359dd04
#
_cell.length_a   1.000
_cell.length_b   1.000
_cell.length_c   1.000
_cell.angle_alpha   90.00
_cell.angle_beta   90.00
_cell.angle_gamma   90.00
#
_symmetry.space_group_name_H-M   'P 1'
#
loop_
_entity.id
_entity.type
_entity.pdbx_description
1 polymer ?
#
loop_
_entity_poly.entity_id
_entity_poly.type
_entity_poly.pdbx_seq_one_letter_code
_entity_poly.pdbx_strand_id
1 'polypeptide(L)'
;MRHEIKTALIWAGIYMAIEIGIVLAGYNHDPNVHVIAFGVNTLCLLLAVGISIVSNFNKKKHEGVSIVIDLKTGIKTSAIYALTIASFVLIYYKWIDPEYPEIRRQQWIAATETKQFSEDVDKKILDNPDMFYGKSSEDIRDNEQEGINMLLNPNNVFLMTLLALLVLGMFYSFLVTAFNRLILAKLG
;
A
#
# COMPACT_ATOMS: atom_id res chain seq x y z
N MET A 1 8.14 15.76 20.50
CA MET A 1 7.43 14.81 19.60
C MET A 1 7.95 13.41 19.90
N ARG A 2 7.08 12.40 20.05
CA ARG A 2 7.52 11.01 20.31
C ARG A 2 8.33 10.49 19.14
N HIS A 3 9.34 9.65 19.43
CA HIS A 3 10.27 9.14 18.40
C HIS A 3 9.56 8.44 17.25
N GLU A 4 8.55 7.64 17.55
CA GLU A 4 7.74 6.89 16.55
C GLU A 4 7.07 7.83 15.54
N ILE A 5 6.50 8.95 16.02
CA ILE A 5 5.85 9.94 15.16
C ILE A 5 6.88 10.59 14.24
N LYS A 6 8.03 11.00 14.82
CA LYS A 6 9.09 11.65 14.05
C LYS A 6 9.62 10.73 12.94
N THR A 7 9.88 9.46 13.27
CA THR A 7 10.41 8.49 12.32
C THR A 7 9.39 8.21 11.20
N ALA A 8 8.12 8.00 11.55
CA ALA A 8 7.06 7.79 10.56
C ALA A 8 6.94 8.96 9.58
N LEU A 9 6.91 10.20 10.09
CA LEU A 9 6.77 11.40 9.25
C LEU A 9 8.01 11.67 8.39
N ILE A 10 9.22 11.36 8.86
CA ILE A 10 10.43 11.50 8.04
C ILE A 10 10.38 10.56 6.84
N TRP A 11 10.11 9.27 7.06
CA TRP A 11 10.08 8.30 5.97
C TRP A 11 8.89 8.48 5.03
N ALA A 12 7.73 8.89 5.55
CA ALA A 12 6.62 9.31 4.72
C ALA A 12 6.96 10.54 3.87
N GLY A 13 7.63 11.55 4.45
CA GLY A 13 8.10 12.73 3.73
C GLY A 13 9.11 12.42 2.62
N ILE A 14 10.03 11.48 2.87
CA ILE A 14 10.97 11.00 1.83
C ILE A 14 10.21 10.38 0.66
N TYR A 15 9.26 9.48 0.93
CA TYR A 15 8.45 8.89 -0.13
C TYR A 15 7.63 9.93 -0.89
N MET A 16 6.95 10.84 -0.19
CA MET A 16 6.18 11.92 -0.83
C MET A 16 7.04 12.82 -1.71
N ALA A 17 8.28 13.12 -1.28
CA ALA A 17 9.21 13.90 -2.08
C ALA A 17 9.64 13.18 -3.36
N ILE A 18 9.82 11.85 -3.31
CA ILE A 18 10.11 11.02 -4.48
C ILE A 18 8.93 11.04 -5.46
N GLU A 19 7.69 10.86 -4.97
CA GLU A 19 6.48 10.90 -5.81
C GLU A 19 6.30 12.26 -6.49
N ILE A 20 6.48 13.34 -5.75
CA ILE A 20 6.43 14.70 -6.34
C ILE A 20 7.54 14.86 -7.37
N GLY A 21 8.74 14.35 -7.12
CA GLY A 21 9.85 14.34 -8.07
C GLY A 21 9.53 13.59 -9.37
N ILE A 22 8.83 12.46 -9.29
CA ILE A 22 8.35 11.68 -10.46
C ILE A 22 7.38 12.52 -11.30
N VAL A 23 6.43 13.21 -10.65
CA VAL A 23 5.48 14.10 -11.33
C VAL A 23 6.20 15.23 -12.03
N LEU A 24 7.11 15.91 -11.34
CA LEU A 24 7.87 17.03 -11.90
C LEU A 24 8.77 16.62 -13.06
N ALA A 25 9.22 15.37 -13.07
CA ALA A 25 10.00 14.79 -14.16
C ALA A 25 9.15 14.30 -15.35
N GLY A 26 7.80 14.31 -15.23
CA GLY A 26 6.87 13.89 -16.28
C GLY A 26 6.74 12.38 -16.43
N TYR A 27 7.13 11.59 -15.42
CA TYR A 27 7.04 10.12 -15.43
C TYR A 27 5.82 9.57 -14.69
N ASN A 28 4.89 10.45 -14.27
CA ASN A 28 3.71 10.09 -13.47
C ASN A 28 2.72 9.13 -14.16
N HIS A 29 2.81 8.95 -15.49
CA HIS A 29 1.92 8.04 -16.22
C HIS A 29 2.63 6.74 -16.67
N ASP A 30 3.92 6.56 -16.38
CA ASP A 30 4.65 5.33 -16.71
C ASP A 30 4.32 4.21 -15.71
N PRO A 31 3.76 3.06 -16.18
CA PRO A 31 3.43 1.93 -15.33
C PRO A 31 4.62 1.36 -14.56
N ASN A 32 5.82 1.34 -15.16
CA ASN A 32 7.02 0.79 -14.53
C ASN A 32 7.47 1.66 -13.35
N VAL A 33 7.35 2.98 -13.49
CA VAL A 33 7.70 3.93 -12.44
C VAL A 33 6.79 3.73 -11.23
N HIS A 34 5.49 3.48 -11.42
CA HIS A 34 4.58 3.19 -10.32
C HIS A 34 4.90 1.90 -9.58
N VAL A 35 5.34 0.85 -10.27
CA VAL A 35 5.81 -0.39 -9.62
C VAL A 35 7.03 -0.12 -8.74
N ILE A 36 7.97 0.67 -9.25
CA ILE A 36 9.17 1.09 -8.49
C ILE A 36 8.76 1.95 -7.28
N ALA A 37 7.89 2.95 -7.49
CA ALA A 37 7.39 3.81 -6.44
C ALA A 37 6.67 3.03 -5.32
N PHE A 38 5.87 2.03 -5.69
CA PHE A 38 5.27 1.11 -4.71
C PHE A 38 6.33 0.35 -3.90
N GLY A 39 7.38 -0.15 -4.56
CA GLY A 39 8.51 -0.80 -3.89
C GLY A 39 9.23 0.14 -2.93
N VAL A 40 9.46 1.39 -3.33
CA VAL A 40 10.07 2.44 -2.48
C VAL A 40 9.18 2.75 -1.27
N ASN A 41 7.85 2.88 -1.46
CA ASN A 41 6.90 3.09 -0.37
C ASN A 41 6.97 1.98 0.67
N THR A 42 6.98 0.73 0.20
CA THR A 42 7.08 -0.47 1.02
C THR A 42 8.39 -0.49 1.82
N LEU A 43 9.50 -0.13 1.20
CA LEU A 43 10.81 -0.01 1.84
C LEU A 43 10.82 1.11 2.88
N CYS A 44 10.26 2.28 2.58
CA CYS A 44 10.16 3.39 3.54
C CYS A 44 9.34 3.00 4.78
N LEU A 45 8.23 2.28 4.61
CA LEU A 45 7.45 1.74 5.72
C LEU A 45 8.28 0.77 6.58
N LEU A 46 8.98 -0.18 5.94
CA LEU A 46 9.85 -1.14 6.64
C LEU A 46 10.95 -0.41 7.45
N LEU A 47 11.60 0.59 6.85
CA LEU A 47 12.63 1.38 7.53
C LEU A 47 12.05 2.21 8.68
N ALA A 48 10.87 2.83 8.50
CA ALA A 48 10.20 3.56 9.57
C ALA A 48 9.91 2.68 10.78
N VAL A 49 9.32 1.50 10.54
CA VAL A 49 9.01 0.51 11.58
C VAL A 49 10.29 -0.03 12.22
N GLY A 50 11.26 -0.44 11.40
CA GLY A 50 12.52 -1.02 11.84
C GLY A 50 13.32 -0.08 12.75
N ILE A 51 13.55 1.15 12.32
CA ILE A 51 14.28 2.16 13.08
C ILE A 51 13.55 2.48 14.39
N SER A 52 12.22 2.57 14.38
CA SER A 52 11.44 2.83 15.58
C SER A 52 11.57 1.72 16.62
N ILE A 53 11.48 0.45 16.21
CA ILE A 53 11.59 -0.72 17.09
C ILE A 53 13.02 -0.81 17.66
N VAL A 54 14.05 -0.77 16.78
CA VAL A 54 15.45 -0.89 17.19
C VAL A 54 15.85 0.24 18.13
N SER A 55 15.45 1.48 17.83
CA SER A 55 15.71 2.62 18.71
C SER A 55 15.03 2.48 20.08
N ASN A 56 13.80 1.98 20.11
CA ASN A 56 13.09 1.74 21.37
C ASN A 56 13.77 0.62 22.18
N PHE A 57 14.15 -0.47 21.52
CA PHE A 57 14.87 -1.58 22.13
C PHE A 57 16.19 -1.10 22.77
N ASN A 58 17.02 -0.36 22.03
CA ASN A 58 18.32 0.13 22.52
C ASN A 58 18.18 1.06 23.72
N LYS A 59 17.16 1.90 23.75
CA LYS A 59 16.92 2.82 24.88
C LYS A 59 16.52 2.11 26.17
N LYS A 60 15.86 0.96 26.05
CA LYS A 60 15.28 0.23 27.17
C LYS A 60 15.96 -1.11 27.45
N LYS A 61 17.11 -1.38 26.82
CA LYS A 61 17.84 -2.66 26.94
C LYS A 61 18.09 -3.06 28.42
N HIS A 62 18.29 -2.09 29.29
CA HIS A 62 18.54 -2.29 30.73
C HIS A 62 17.25 -2.50 31.56
N GLU A 63 16.06 -2.20 31.02
CA GLU A 63 14.77 -2.28 31.73
C GLU A 63 14.00 -3.57 31.46
N GLY A 64 14.57 -4.54 30.72
CA GLY A 64 13.87 -5.79 30.37
C GLY A 64 12.71 -5.58 29.41
N VAL A 65 12.97 -5.07 28.21
CA VAL A 65 11.92 -4.69 27.24
C VAL A 65 11.05 -5.88 26.83
N SER A 66 9.74 -5.73 27.00
CA SER A 66 8.74 -6.70 26.55
C SER A 66 8.58 -6.70 25.03
N ILE A 67 8.41 -7.88 24.40
CA ILE A 67 8.04 -8.05 22.98
C ILE A 67 6.81 -7.19 22.63
N VAL A 68 5.84 -7.12 23.54
CA VAL A 68 4.61 -6.35 23.38
C VAL A 68 4.89 -4.84 23.21
N ILE A 69 5.90 -4.31 23.87
CA ILE A 69 6.28 -2.91 23.75
C ILE A 69 6.89 -2.64 22.37
N ASP A 70 7.74 -3.54 21.86
CA ASP A 70 8.34 -3.41 20.53
C ASP A 70 7.26 -3.47 19.45
N LEU A 71 6.37 -4.46 19.52
CA LEU A 71 5.20 -4.58 18.63
C LEU A 71 4.33 -3.32 18.65
N LYS A 72 3.99 -2.83 19.85
CA LYS A 72 3.20 -1.60 20.00
C LYS A 72 3.88 -0.39 19.38
N THR A 73 5.21 -0.31 19.47
CA THR A 73 6.02 0.75 18.85
C THR A 73 5.93 0.67 17.33
N GLY A 74 6.12 -0.53 16.75
CA GLY A 74 6.02 -0.75 15.31
C GLY A 74 4.62 -0.45 14.75
N ILE A 75 3.57 -0.97 15.39
CA ILE A 75 2.18 -0.75 14.98
C ILE A 75 1.82 0.75 15.04
N LYS A 76 2.25 1.49 16.06
CA LYS A 76 2.04 2.94 16.13
C LYS A 76 2.75 3.68 15.01
N THR A 77 4.00 3.32 14.73
CA THR A 77 4.77 3.92 13.64
C THR A 77 4.10 3.68 12.30
N SER A 78 3.69 2.43 12.03
CA SER A 78 3.02 2.07 10.78
C SER A 78 1.66 2.75 10.63
N ALA A 79 0.88 2.91 11.70
CA ALA A 79 -0.42 3.59 11.65
C ALA A 79 -0.27 5.07 11.28
N ILE A 80 0.75 5.76 11.85
CA ILE A 80 1.01 7.16 11.51
C ILE A 80 1.51 7.28 10.07
N TYR A 81 2.43 6.41 9.66
CA TYR A 81 2.93 6.34 8.29
C TYR A 81 1.77 6.11 7.31
N ALA A 82 0.96 5.07 7.53
CA ALA A 82 -0.16 4.70 6.68
C ALA A 82 -1.18 5.82 6.52
N LEU A 83 -1.56 6.48 7.63
CA LEU A 83 -2.47 7.61 7.60
C LEU A 83 -1.88 8.78 6.79
N THR A 84 -0.60 9.08 6.97
CA THR A 84 0.09 10.17 6.26
C THR A 84 0.13 9.88 4.76
N ILE A 85 0.52 8.67 4.35
CA ILE A 85 0.61 8.28 2.93
C ILE A 85 -0.79 8.19 2.31
N ALA A 86 -1.77 7.60 2.98
CA ALA A 86 -3.13 7.53 2.45
C ALA A 86 -3.71 8.94 2.23
N SER A 87 -3.48 9.87 3.17
CA SER A 87 -3.89 11.27 3.01
C SER A 87 -3.16 11.95 1.83
N PHE A 88 -1.88 11.68 1.67
CA PHE A 88 -1.12 12.17 0.51
C PHE A 88 -1.67 11.62 -0.82
N VAL A 89 -1.98 10.33 -0.90
CA VAL A 89 -2.57 9.72 -2.10
C VAL A 89 -3.92 10.34 -2.44
N LEU A 90 -4.75 10.64 -1.43
CA LEU A 90 -6.01 11.36 -1.64
C LEU A 90 -5.79 12.76 -2.22
N ILE A 91 -4.80 13.50 -1.68
CA ILE A 91 -4.39 14.82 -2.17
C ILE A 91 -3.83 14.70 -3.59
N TYR A 92 -2.99 13.70 -3.84
CA TYR A 92 -2.39 13.42 -5.13
C TYR A 92 -3.48 13.25 -6.20
N TYR A 93 -4.45 12.38 -5.99
CA TYR A 93 -5.51 12.07 -6.94
C TYR A 93 -6.53 13.21 -7.15
N LYS A 94 -6.70 14.09 -6.16
CA LYS A 94 -7.66 15.20 -6.27
C LYS A 94 -7.07 16.51 -6.80
N TRP A 95 -5.77 16.75 -6.53
CA TRP A 95 -5.20 18.09 -6.77
C TRP A 95 -3.82 18.09 -7.47
N ILE A 96 -3.00 17.06 -7.28
CA ILE A 96 -1.65 17.05 -7.90
C ILE A 96 -1.73 16.47 -9.31
N ASP A 97 -2.36 15.32 -9.47
CA ASP A 97 -2.54 14.64 -10.75
C ASP A 97 -3.97 14.07 -10.86
N PRO A 98 -4.98 14.92 -11.06
CA PRO A 98 -6.37 14.48 -11.15
C PRO A 98 -6.68 13.68 -12.43
N GLU A 99 -5.81 13.75 -13.44
CA GLU A 99 -5.95 13.00 -14.69
C GLU A 99 -5.51 11.53 -14.54
N TYR A 100 -4.62 11.23 -13.60
CA TYR A 100 -4.08 9.89 -13.40
C TYR A 100 -5.16 8.81 -13.18
N PRO A 101 -6.12 8.97 -12.25
CA PRO A 101 -7.16 7.96 -12.06
C PRO A 101 -8.06 7.80 -13.29
N GLU A 102 -8.28 8.88 -14.07
CA GLU A 102 -9.08 8.84 -15.29
C GLU A 102 -8.36 8.08 -16.40
N ILE A 103 -7.07 8.35 -16.63
CA ILE A 103 -6.24 7.63 -17.60
C ILE A 103 -6.20 6.14 -17.26
N ARG A 104 -6.02 5.80 -15.99
CA ARG A 104 -6.02 4.40 -15.53
C ARG A 104 -7.36 3.73 -15.72
N ARG A 105 -8.45 4.43 -15.43
CA ARG A 105 -9.81 3.93 -15.64
C ARG A 105 -10.04 3.57 -17.10
N GLN A 106 -9.72 4.47 -18.01
CA GLN A 106 -9.88 4.24 -19.45
C GLN A 106 -9.04 3.05 -19.93
N GLN A 107 -7.78 2.94 -19.47
CA GLN A 107 -6.92 1.80 -19.80
C GLN A 107 -7.51 0.47 -19.31
N TRP A 108 -8.02 0.42 -18.10
CA TRP A 108 -8.56 -0.80 -17.52
C TRP A 108 -9.92 -1.17 -18.12
N ILE A 109 -10.78 -0.20 -18.38
CA ILE A 109 -12.05 -0.42 -19.09
C ILE A 109 -11.78 -0.94 -20.50
N ALA A 110 -10.87 -0.32 -21.25
CA ALA A 110 -10.49 -0.78 -22.58
C ALA A 110 -9.96 -2.23 -22.57
N ALA A 111 -9.28 -2.66 -21.51
CA ALA A 111 -8.84 -4.04 -21.36
C ALA A 111 -10.00 -5.03 -21.23
N THR A 112 -11.14 -4.62 -20.64
CA THR A 112 -12.36 -5.46 -20.54
C THR A 112 -13.15 -5.56 -21.86
N GLU A 113 -12.84 -4.71 -22.83
CA GLU A 113 -13.49 -4.70 -24.15
C GLU A 113 -12.73 -5.54 -25.17
N THR A 114 -11.62 -6.13 -24.80
CA THR A 114 -10.81 -6.96 -25.68
C THR A 114 -11.48 -8.34 -25.95
N LYS A 115 -11.23 -8.87 -27.14
CA LYS A 115 -11.69 -10.22 -27.49
C LYS A 115 -11.12 -11.29 -26.53
N GLN A 116 -9.88 -11.13 -26.12
CA GLN A 116 -9.23 -12.03 -25.17
C GLN A 116 -9.95 -12.04 -23.82
N PHE A 117 -10.37 -10.88 -23.29
CA PHE A 117 -11.14 -10.82 -22.06
C PHE A 117 -12.47 -11.58 -22.19
N SER A 118 -13.19 -11.41 -23.30
CA SER A 118 -14.45 -12.13 -23.55
C SER A 118 -14.22 -13.64 -23.59
N GLU A 119 -13.20 -14.11 -24.30
CA GLU A 119 -12.84 -15.54 -24.35
C GLU A 119 -12.47 -16.11 -22.97
N ASP A 120 -11.73 -15.34 -22.16
CA ASP A 120 -11.36 -15.73 -20.78
C ASP A 120 -12.59 -15.78 -19.86
N VAL A 121 -13.53 -14.85 -20.02
CA VAL A 121 -14.80 -14.86 -19.26
C VAL A 121 -15.66 -16.06 -19.65
N ASP A 122 -15.84 -16.32 -20.94
CA ASP A 122 -16.60 -17.48 -21.43
C ASP A 122 -16.02 -18.79 -20.90
N LYS A 123 -14.70 -18.91 -20.88
CA LYS A 123 -14.01 -20.05 -20.29
C LYS A 123 -14.27 -20.17 -18.79
N LYS A 124 -14.20 -19.06 -18.02
CA LYS A 124 -14.51 -19.07 -16.58
C LYS A 124 -15.94 -19.53 -16.29
N ILE A 125 -16.92 -19.12 -17.12
CA ILE A 125 -18.32 -19.55 -17.01
C ILE A 125 -18.42 -21.06 -17.24
N LEU A 126 -17.74 -21.58 -18.28
CA LEU A 126 -17.74 -23.00 -18.60
C LEU A 126 -17.08 -23.86 -17.52
N ASP A 127 -15.97 -23.38 -16.96
CA ASP A 127 -15.20 -24.08 -15.93
C ASP A 127 -15.90 -24.06 -14.54
N ASN A 128 -16.77 -23.07 -14.27
CA ASN A 128 -17.46 -22.90 -12.99
C ASN A 128 -18.93 -22.51 -13.15
N PRO A 129 -19.78 -23.36 -13.78
CA PRO A 129 -21.17 -23.02 -14.13
C PRO A 129 -22.03 -22.67 -12.91
N ASP A 130 -21.79 -23.30 -11.76
CA ASP A 130 -22.55 -23.04 -10.53
C ASP A 130 -22.26 -21.64 -9.95
N MET A 131 -21.04 -21.13 -10.09
CA MET A 131 -20.64 -19.81 -9.59
C MET A 131 -21.21 -18.69 -10.46
N PHE A 132 -21.39 -18.94 -11.74
CA PHE A 132 -21.86 -17.98 -12.74
C PHE A 132 -23.29 -18.25 -13.22
N TYR A 133 -24.05 -19.07 -12.48
CA TYR A 133 -25.42 -19.40 -12.84
C TYR A 133 -26.27 -18.16 -13.09
N GLY A 134 -26.87 -18.06 -14.26
CA GLY A 134 -27.73 -16.96 -14.69
C GLY A 134 -26.99 -15.65 -15.03
N LYS A 135 -25.65 -15.65 -15.09
CA LYS A 135 -24.85 -14.50 -15.53
C LYS A 135 -24.38 -14.70 -16.97
N SER A 136 -24.53 -13.66 -17.78
CA SER A 136 -23.94 -13.59 -19.13
C SER A 136 -22.51 -13.03 -19.05
N SER A 137 -21.73 -13.20 -20.12
CA SER A 137 -20.41 -12.57 -20.26
C SER A 137 -20.49 -11.04 -20.19
N GLU A 138 -21.59 -10.47 -20.61
CA GLU A 138 -21.87 -9.04 -20.53
C GLU A 138 -22.06 -8.59 -19.07
N ASP A 139 -22.85 -9.32 -18.27
CA ASP A 139 -23.04 -9.04 -16.85
C ASP A 139 -21.72 -9.08 -16.08
N ILE A 140 -20.82 -10.01 -16.43
CA ILE A 140 -19.51 -10.12 -15.79
C ILE A 140 -18.64 -8.94 -16.19
N ARG A 141 -18.64 -8.53 -17.46
CA ARG A 141 -17.90 -7.35 -17.92
C ARG A 141 -18.39 -6.07 -17.24
N ASP A 142 -19.70 -5.88 -17.16
CA ASP A 142 -20.28 -4.70 -16.53
C ASP A 142 -19.95 -4.63 -15.04
N ASN A 143 -20.00 -5.76 -14.32
CA ASN A 143 -19.55 -5.84 -12.93
C ASN A 143 -18.06 -5.53 -12.78
N GLU A 144 -17.20 -5.97 -13.71
CA GLU A 144 -15.77 -5.67 -13.70
C GLU A 144 -15.52 -4.17 -13.91
N GLN A 145 -16.25 -3.56 -14.86
CA GLN A 145 -16.15 -2.11 -15.10
C GLN A 145 -16.66 -1.29 -13.92
N GLU A 146 -17.73 -1.73 -13.25
CA GLU A 146 -18.21 -1.11 -12.01
C GLU A 146 -17.15 -1.25 -10.90
N GLY A 147 -16.54 -2.43 -10.78
CA GLY A 147 -15.41 -2.66 -9.86
C GLY A 147 -14.24 -1.73 -10.12
N ILE A 148 -13.84 -1.53 -11.38
CA ILE A 148 -12.79 -0.59 -11.79
C ILE A 148 -13.14 0.86 -11.36
N ASN A 149 -14.37 1.30 -11.63
CA ASN A 149 -14.85 2.62 -11.22
C ASN A 149 -14.81 2.81 -9.71
N MET A 150 -15.19 1.78 -8.96
CA MET A 150 -15.15 1.78 -7.49
C MET A 150 -13.71 1.84 -6.97
N LEU A 151 -12.82 1.04 -7.53
CA LEU A 151 -11.41 0.94 -7.13
C LEU A 151 -10.65 2.25 -7.36
N LEU A 152 -10.89 2.92 -8.49
CA LEU A 152 -10.19 4.15 -8.86
C LEU A 152 -10.83 5.43 -8.31
N ASN A 153 -11.92 5.32 -7.55
CA ASN A 153 -12.47 6.46 -6.82
C ASN A 153 -11.46 6.93 -5.75
N PRO A 154 -11.06 8.22 -5.71
CA PRO A 154 -10.04 8.72 -4.79
C PRO A 154 -10.30 8.39 -3.30
N ASN A 155 -11.57 8.39 -2.86
CA ASN A 155 -11.90 8.05 -1.49
C ASN A 155 -11.69 6.56 -1.19
N ASN A 156 -11.99 5.68 -2.16
CA ASN A 156 -11.76 4.24 -2.03
C ASN A 156 -10.27 3.92 -2.08
N VAL A 157 -9.52 4.60 -2.96
CA VAL A 157 -8.05 4.48 -3.01
C VAL A 157 -7.43 4.88 -1.67
N PHE A 158 -7.89 5.96 -1.04
CA PHE A 158 -7.48 6.34 0.31
C PHE A 158 -7.69 5.20 1.31
N LEU A 159 -8.91 4.65 1.38
CA LEU A 159 -9.24 3.57 2.31
C LEU A 159 -8.42 2.30 2.04
N MET A 160 -8.29 1.90 0.77
CA MET A 160 -7.50 0.73 0.39
C MET A 160 -6.02 0.91 0.70
N THR A 161 -5.45 2.07 0.40
CA THR A 161 -4.06 2.40 0.74
C THR A 161 -3.84 2.35 2.25
N LEU A 162 -4.76 2.96 3.01
CA LEU A 162 -4.69 2.95 4.47
C LEU A 162 -4.70 1.52 5.02
N LEU A 163 -5.66 0.69 4.59
CA LEU A 163 -5.80 -0.69 5.05
C LEU A 163 -4.59 -1.55 4.64
N ALA A 164 -4.16 -1.46 3.39
CA ALA A 164 -3.01 -2.21 2.88
C ALA A 164 -1.72 -1.88 3.65
N LEU A 165 -1.45 -0.60 3.88
CA LEU A 165 -0.27 -0.17 4.63
C LEU A 165 -0.36 -0.51 6.13
N LEU A 166 -1.56 -0.51 6.73
CA LEU A 166 -1.75 -0.97 8.11
C LEU A 166 -1.45 -2.46 8.24
N VAL A 167 -2.01 -3.31 7.36
CA VAL A 167 -1.76 -4.75 7.37
C VAL A 167 -0.27 -5.04 7.14
N LEU A 168 0.34 -4.40 6.15
CA LEU A 168 1.75 -4.56 5.86
C LEU A 168 2.63 -4.06 7.01
N GLY A 169 2.27 -2.94 7.63
CA GLY A 169 2.97 -2.40 8.78
C GLY A 169 2.87 -3.27 10.03
N MET A 170 1.73 -3.92 10.26
CA MET A 170 1.59 -4.95 11.30
C MET A 170 2.53 -6.13 11.02
N PHE A 171 2.54 -6.63 9.78
CA PHE A 171 3.43 -7.72 9.37
C PHE A 171 4.91 -7.34 9.59
N TYR A 172 5.33 -6.15 9.17
CA TYR A 172 6.70 -5.67 9.41
C TYR A 172 7.01 -5.49 10.89
N SER A 173 6.04 -5.06 11.69
CA SER A 173 6.23 -4.95 13.14
C SER A 173 6.52 -6.31 13.78
N PHE A 174 5.83 -7.37 13.35
CA PHE A 174 6.11 -8.74 13.80
C PHE A 174 7.48 -9.22 13.33
N LEU A 175 7.79 -9.06 12.03
CA LEU A 175 9.07 -9.48 11.44
C LEU A 175 10.25 -8.81 12.15
N VAL A 176 10.24 -7.48 12.25
CA VAL A 176 11.34 -6.72 12.86
C VAL A 176 11.48 -7.04 14.34
N THR A 177 10.37 -7.19 15.08
CA THR A 177 10.42 -7.57 16.49
C THR A 177 11.04 -8.95 16.68
N ALA A 178 10.61 -9.94 15.86
CA ALA A 178 11.17 -11.28 15.89
C ALA A 178 12.68 -11.27 15.56
N PHE A 179 13.07 -10.59 14.50
CA PHE A 179 14.48 -10.47 14.09
C PHE A 179 15.33 -9.78 15.17
N ASN A 180 14.85 -8.66 15.73
CA ASN A 180 15.53 -7.93 16.77
C ASN A 180 15.77 -8.80 18.02
N ARG A 181 14.79 -9.65 18.38
CA ARG A 181 14.89 -10.55 19.53
C ARG A 181 15.75 -11.79 19.29
N LEU A 182 15.69 -12.36 18.10
CA LEU A 182 16.46 -13.57 17.78
C LEU A 182 17.95 -13.28 17.55
N ILE A 183 18.28 -12.13 16.98
CA ILE A 183 19.65 -11.82 16.57
C ILE A 183 20.33 -10.86 17.57
N LEU A 184 19.72 -9.69 17.82
CA LEU A 184 20.36 -8.68 18.66
C LEU A 184 20.40 -9.05 20.15
N ALA A 185 19.45 -9.87 20.63
CA ALA A 185 19.49 -10.37 22.01
C ALA A 185 20.59 -11.42 22.23
N LYS A 186 21.12 -12.06 21.18
CA LYS A 186 22.22 -13.02 21.26
C LYS A 186 23.62 -12.38 21.16
N LEU A 187 23.69 -11.16 20.66
CA LEU A 187 24.93 -10.43 20.39
C LEU A 187 25.31 -9.46 21.53
N GLY A 188 24.51 -9.33 22.55
CA GLY A 188 24.72 -8.46 23.71
C GLY A 188 24.41 -9.09 25.04
#